data_ea41a2f5e3bb55041f2d7140550b9b61
#
_entry.id   ea41a2f5e3bb55041f2d7140550b9b61
#
_cell.length_a   1.000
_cell.length_b   1.000
_cell.length_c   1.000
_cell.angle_alpha   90.00
_cell.angle_beta   90.00
_cell.angle_gamma   90.00
#
_symmetry.space_group_name_H-M   'P 1'
#
loop_
_entity.id
_entity.type
_entity.pdbx_description
1 polymer ?
#
loop_
_entity_poly.entity_id
_entity_poly.type
_entity_poly.pdbx_seq_one_letter_code
_entity_poly.pdbx_strand_id
1 'polypeptide(L)'
;MAGRGIALVLAGLLLGGCVHTQLEPSSESNFTQRDKKLLANAPYAKANIPTAYQRAIVQYHRKEAPGSIVVDTDARYLYYVLPDNRAIRYGVIVGEEALSWYGIAKVGRKEEWPSWTPTADIKRRLDVPNFVEGGAHNPMGARGIYLYQANKDTLFRIHGTNQPEYIGQAISSGCIRMTNEDVIDLFNRVKMGSIVVVLAPRSGDSPSNPQVATAGDPRLN
;
A
#
# COMPACT_ATOMS: atom_id res chain seq x y z
N MET A 1 38.87 -37.57 -51.93
CA MET A 1 37.94 -36.45 -51.93
C MET A 1 37.40 -36.29 -50.52
N ALA A 2 37.91 -35.33 -49.80
CA ALA A 2 37.56 -35.10 -48.36
C ALA A 2 36.50 -34.04 -48.26
N GLY A 3 35.30 -34.39 -47.78
CA GLY A 3 34.21 -33.44 -47.47
C GLY A 3 34.34 -32.89 -46.07
N ARG A 4 34.59 -31.61 -45.96
CA ARG A 4 34.59 -30.86 -44.68
C ARG A 4 33.19 -30.46 -44.34
N GLY A 5 32.62 -31.08 -43.28
CA GLY A 5 31.37 -30.66 -42.68
C GLY A 5 31.62 -29.44 -41.78
N ILE A 6 30.91 -28.33 -42.05
CA ILE A 6 30.88 -27.14 -41.21
C ILE A 6 29.77 -27.32 -40.16
N ALA A 7 30.17 -27.42 -38.89
CA ALA A 7 29.22 -27.40 -37.76
C ALA A 7 28.85 -25.95 -37.44
N LEU A 8 27.59 -25.59 -37.67
CA LEU A 8 27.02 -24.31 -37.22
C LEU A 8 26.68 -24.44 -35.74
N VAL A 9 27.41 -23.71 -34.90
CA VAL A 9 27.05 -23.54 -33.48
C VAL A 9 26.03 -22.38 -33.37
N LEU A 10 24.78 -22.72 -33.15
CA LEU A 10 23.75 -21.75 -32.81
C LEU A 10 23.95 -21.34 -31.34
N ALA A 11 24.50 -20.15 -31.11
CA ALA A 11 24.51 -19.53 -29.78
C ALA A 11 23.11 -18.96 -29.48
N GLY A 12 22.34 -19.68 -28.66
CA GLY A 12 21.05 -19.21 -28.17
C GLY A 12 21.26 -18.11 -27.11
N LEU A 13 20.91 -16.87 -27.41
CA LEU A 13 20.78 -15.79 -26.42
C LEU A 13 19.59 -16.12 -25.54
N LEU A 14 19.84 -16.54 -24.30
CA LEU A 14 18.85 -16.58 -23.24
C LEU A 14 18.60 -15.13 -22.79
N LEU A 15 17.59 -14.46 -23.34
CA LEU A 15 17.02 -13.23 -22.79
C LEU A 15 16.29 -13.60 -21.49
N GLY A 16 16.97 -13.44 -20.37
CA GLY A 16 16.39 -13.52 -19.04
C GLY A 16 15.43 -12.34 -18.81
N GLY A 17 14.25 -12.41 -19.40
CA GLY A 17 13.17 -11.47 -19.09
C GLY A 17 12.71 -11.71 -17.66
N CYS A 18 12.72 -10.66 -16.82
CA CYS A 18 12.04 -10.68 -15.51
C CYS A 18 10.56 -10.99 -15.74
N VAL A 19 10.15 -12.22 -15.51
CA VAL A 19 8.74 -12.63 -15.62
C VAL A 19 8.01 -12.00 -14.45
N HIS A 20 7.40 -10.85 -14.65
CA HIS A 20 6.43 -10.28 -13.74
C HIS A 20 5.09 -10.99 -13.98
N THR A 21 4.74 -11.92 -13.11
CA THR A 21 3.41 -12.51 -13.15
C THR A 21 2.43 -11.49 -12.60
N GLN A 22 1.70 -10.81 -13.47
CA GLN A 22 0.57 -9.99 -13.04
C GLN A 22 -0.43 -10.91 -12.33
N LEU A 23 -0.80 -10.54 -11.11
CA LEU A 23 -1.95 -11.17 -10.46
C LEU A 23 -3.19 -10.52 -11.05
N GLU A 24 -4.13 -11.35 -11.48
CA GLU A 24 -5.48 -10.89 -11.77
C GLU A 24 -5.97 -9.95 -10.64
N PRO A 25 -6.70 -8.89 -10.95
CA PRO A 25 -7.38 -8.10 -9.93
C PRO A 25 -8.08 -9.05 -8.98
N SER A 26 -8.03 -8.79 -7.68
CA SER A 26 -8.52 -9.73 -6.66
C SER A 26 -9.82 -10.36 -7.11
N SER A 27 -9.84 -11.69 -7.25
CA SER A 27 -11.05 -12.36 -7.64
C SER A 27 -12.12 -11.96 -6.64
N GLU A 28 -13.33 -11.61 -7.09
CA GLU A 28 -14.48 -11.28 -6.24
C GLU A 28 -14.79 -12.36 -5.20
N SER A 29 -14.17 -13.54 -5.33
CA SER A 29 -14.22 -14.65 -4.36
C SER A 29 -13.77 -14.25 -2.95
N ASN A 30 -12.87 -13.25 -2.83
CA ASN A 30 -12.37 -12.74 -1.55
C ASN A 30 -13.22 -11.60 -0.96
N PHE A 31 -14.27 -11.18 -1.67
CA PHE A 31 -15.14 -10.09 -1.24
C PHE A 31 -16.31 -10.63 -0.46
N THR A 32 -16.62 -9.98 0.66
CA THR A 32 -17.87 -10.24 1.38
C THR A 32 -19.08 -9.75 0.56
N GLN A 33 -20.29 -10.18 0.92
CA GLN A 33 -21.50 -9.65 0.28
C GLN A 33 -21.62 -8.12 0.46
N ARG A 34 -21.16 -7.60 1.61
CA ARG A 34 -21.12 -6.17 1.88
C ARG A 34 -20.14 -5.46 0.92
N ASP A 35 -18.97 -6.04 0.70
CA ASP A 35 -17.98 -5.49 -0.24
C ASP A 35 -18.56 -5.40 -1.65
N LYS A 36 -19.14 -6.50 -2.14
CA LYS A 36 -19.77 -6.54 -3.47
C LYS A 36 -20.84 -5.47 -3.63
N LYS A 37 -21.73 -5.36 -2.64
CA LYS A 37 -22.83 -4.38 -2.66
C LYS A 37 -22.30 -2.93 -2.67
N LEU A 38 -21.31 -2.61 -1.82
CA LEU A 38 -20.82 -1.25 -1.69
C LEU A 38 -19.94 -0.85 -2.88
N LEU A 39 -19.10 -1.76 -3.40
CA LEU A 39 -18.24 -1.47 -4.55
C LEU A 39 -19.02 -1.37 -5.86
N ALA A 40 -20.07 -2.19 -6.05
CA ALA A 40 -20.94 -2.09 -7.22
C ALA A 40 -21.69 -0.75 -7.33
N ASN A 41 -21.89 -0.07 -6.20
CA ASN A 41 -22.59 1.22 -6.12
C ASN A 41 -21.66 2.35 -5.70
N ALA A 42 -20.33 2.21 -5.92
CA ALA A 42 -19.39 3.23 -5.58
C ALA A 42 -19.64 4.53 -6.36
N PRO A 43 -19.62 5.70 -5.70
CA PRO A 43 -19.92 6.98 -6.33
C PRO A 43 -18.77 7.55 -7.18
N TYR A 44 -17.71 6.78 -7.40
CA TYR A 44 -16.54 7.14 -8.20
C TYR A 44 -16.41 6.21 -9.41
N ALA A 45 -15.84 6.72 -10.49
CA ALA A 45 -15.57 5.93 -11.67
C ALA A 45 -14.50 4.86 -11.39
N LYS A 46 -14.63 3.70 -12.02
CA LYS A 46 -13.57 2.69 -12.00
C LYS A 46 -12.32 3.29 -12.66
N ALA A 47 -11.26 3.47 -11.87
CA ALA A 47 -10.04 4.07 -12.37
C ALA A 47 -9.24 3.08 -13.23
N ASN A 48 -8.63 3.59 -14.29
CA ASN A 48 -7.64 2.86 -15.04
C ASN A 48 -6.28 3.01 -14.35
N ILE A 49 -5.92 2.02 -13.52
CA ILE A 49 -4.65 2.02 -12.80
C ILE A 49 -3.50 1.75 -13.80
N PRO A 50 -2.48 2.62 -13.88
CA PRO A 50 -1.32 2.39 -14.75
C PRO A 50 -0.70 1.03 -14.48
N THR A 51 -0.30 0.30 -15.53
CA THR A 51 0.22 -1.07 -15.42
C THR A 51 1.35 -1.23 -14.41
N ALA A 52 2.22 -0.22 -14.29
CA ALA A 52 3.29 -0.20 -13.31
C ALA A 52 2.78 -0.29 -11.86
N TYR A 53 1.61 0.26 -11.57
CA TYR A 53 1.00 0.31 -10.23
C TYR A 53 -0.07 -0.76 -10.00
N GLN A 54 -0.34 -1.62 -10.98
CA GLN A 54 -1.22 -2.77 -10.78
C GLN A 54 -0.55 -3.79 -9.86
N ARG A 55 -1.36 -4.51 -9.10
CA ARG A 55 -0.90 -5.56 -8.21
C ARG A 55 -0.18 -6.66 -8.99
N ALA A 56 1.01 -7.06 -8.50
CA ALA A 56 1.81 -8.11 -9.12
C ALA A 56 2.63 -8.89 -8.10
N ILE A 57 2.93 -10.16 -8.39
CA ILE A 57 4.00 -10.88 -7.69
C ILE A 57 5.34 -10.46 -8.31
N VAL A 58 6.27 -10.10 -7.44
CA VAL A 58 7.60 -9.65 -7.83
C VAL A 58 8.68 -10.39 -7.06
N GLN A 59 9.90 -10.43 -7.59
CA GLN A 59 11.08 -10.85 -6.84
C GLN A 59 11.36 -9.84 -5.73
N TYR A 60 11.70 -10.32 -4.55
CA TYR A 60 11.90 -9.51 -3.37
C TYR A 60 13.19 -9.92 -2.64
N HIS A 61 14.23 -9.09 -2.73
CA HIS A 61 15.57 -9.41 -2.25
C HIS A 61 15.95 -8.71 -0.94
N ARG A 62 14.97 -8.17 -0.21
CA ARG A 62 15.18 -7.57 1.10
C ARG A 62 15.05 -8.63 2.21
N LYS A 63 15.36 -8.23 3.47
CA LYS A 63 15.50 -9.17 4.59
C LYS A 63 14.24 -9.32 5.46
N GLU A 64 13.18 -8.60 5.15
CA GLU A 64 11.95 -8.65 5.94
C GLU A 64 11.30 -10.04 5.84
N ALA A 65 10.84 -10.55 6.99
CA ALA A 65 10.26 -11.89 7.07
C ALA A 65 8.92 -12.00 6.32
N PRO A 66 8.57 -13.17 5.78
CA PRO A 66 7.25 -13.42 5.21
C PRO A 66 6.12 -13.01 6.16
N GLY A 67 5.08 -12.36 5.63
CA GLY A 67 3.97 -11.78 6.40
C GLY A 67 4.19 -10.35 6.87
N SER A 68 5.39 -9.78 6.63
CA SER A 68 5.65 -8.35 6.85
C SER A 68 5.09 -7.51 5.72
N ILE A 69 4.79 -6.25 6.04
CA ILE A 69 4.48 -5.19 5.08
C ILE A 69 5.69 -4.28 4.96
N VAL A 70 6.06 -3.89 3.74
CA VAL A 70 7.11 -2.88 3.50
C VAL A 70 6.54 -1.80 2.61
N VAL A 71 6.65 -0.53 3.03
CA VAL A 71 6.19 0.62 2.28
C VAL A 71 7.40 1.38 1.74
N ASP A 72 7.50 1.48 0.42
CA ASP A 72 8.45 2.33 -0.29
C ASP A 72 7.71 3.58 -0.76
N THR A 73 7.81 4.65 0.01
CA THR A 73 7.10 5.89 -0.25
C THR A 73 7.62 6.61 -1.48
N ASP A 74 8.92 6.52 -1.77
CA ASP A 74 9.53 7.14 -2.96
C ASP A 74 9.07 6.47 -4.25
N ALA A 75 8.98 5.13 -4.24
CA ALA A 75 8.51 4.36 -5.38
C ALA A 75 6.97 4.28 -5.48
N ARG A 76 6.24 4.66 -4.44
CA ARG A 76 4.78 4.56 -4.29
C ARG A 76 4.28 3.13 -4.39
N TYR A 77 5.00 2.23 -3.71
CA TYR A 77 4.66 0.82 -3.62
C TYR A 77 4.53 0.36 -2.16
N LEU A 78 3.65 -0.60 -1.98
CA LEU A 78 3.58 -1.41 -0.77
C LEU A 78 3.84 -2.87 -1.16
N TYR A 79 4.64 -3.56 -0.36
CA TYR A 79 4.99 -4.96 -0.55
C TYR A 79 4.45 -5.78 0.63
N TYR A 80 3.72 -6.84 0.35
CA TYR A 80 3.43 -7.91 1.30
C TYR A 80 4.40 -9.06 1.05
N VAL A 81 5.30 -9.30 1.98
CA VAL A 81 6.41 -10.26 1.82
C VAL A 81 5.88 -11.69 1.85
N LEU A 82 6.25 -12.46 0.84
CA LEU A 82 5.95 -13.89 0.69
C LEU A 82 7.21 -14.72 0.95
N PRO A 83 7.08 -16.07 1.14
CA PRO A 83 8.21 -16.99 1.07
C PRO A 83 8.95 -16.93 -0.30
N ASP A 84 10.12 -17.56 -0.36
CA ASP A 84 10.90 -17.78 -1.59
C ASP A 84 11.30 -16.49 -2.31
N ASN A 85 11.74 -15.50 -1.55
CA ASN A 85 12.19 -14.20 -2.06
C ASN A 85 11.18 -13.52 -3.00
N ARG A 86 9.91 -13.60 -2.68
CA ARG A 86 8.82 -12.99 -3.43
C ARG A 86 8.04 -12.00 -2.55
N ALA A 87 7.33 -11.10 -3.19
CA ALA A 87 6.34 -10.25 -2.55
C ALA A 87 5.16 -9.99 -3.49
N ILE A 88 4.00 -9.71 -2.91
CA ILE A 88 2.92 -9.04 -3.65
C ILE A 88 3.20 -7.55 -3.56
N ARG A 89 3.35 -6.90 -4.70
CA ARG A 89 3.51 -5.46 -4.83
C ARG A 89 2.18 -4.83 -5.18
N TYR A 90 1.83 -3.77 -4.47
CA TYR A 90 0.64 -2.94 -4.69
C TYR A 90 1.07 -1.51 -4.99
N GLY A 91 0.41 -0.85 -5.93
CA GLY A 91 0.52 0.59 -6.11
C GLY A 91 -0.23 1.34 -5.03
N VAL A 92 0.32 2.44 -4.54
CA VAL A 92 -0.28 3.23 -3.47
C VAL A 92 -0.28 4.72 -3.77
N ILE A 93 -1.18 5.45 -3.10
CA ILE A 93 -1.08 6.90 -2.95
C ILE A 93 -0.34 7.15 -1.65
N VAL A 94 0.63 8.05 -1.67
CA VAL A 94 1.42 8.43 -0.50
C VAL A 94 1.02 9.83 -0.06
N GLY A 95 0.86 10.04 1.25
CA GLY A 95 0.64 11.36 1.82
C GLY A 95 1.94 12.12 2.03
N GLU A 96 1.90 13.46 1.97
CA GLU A 96 3.05 14.31 2.25
C GLU A 96 3.63 14.04 3.66
N GLU A 97 2.77 13.84 4.65
CA GLU A 97 3.21 13.49 6.01
C GLU A 97 3.75 12.04 6.10
N ALA A 98 3.28 11.12 5.25
CA ALA A 98 3.85 9.77 5.16
C ALA A 98 5.25 9.79 4.54
N LEU A 99 5.61 10.82 3.77
CA LEU A 99 7.00 11.03 3.33
C LEU A 99 7.92 11.44 4.49
N SER A 100 7.38 12.00 5.57
CA SER A 100 8.15 12.43 6.74
C SER A 100 8.29 11.36 7.83
N TRP A 101 7.47 10.30 7.82
CA TRP A 101 7.56 9.21 8.79
C TRP A 101 8.14 7.94 8.17
N TYR A 102 9.19 7.43 8.78
CA TYR A 102 9.80 6.14 8.44
C TYR A 102 10.17 5.39 9.71
N GLY A 103 10.22 4.07 9.63
CA GLY A 103 10.54 3.23 10.78
C GLY A 103 9.76 1.93 10.80
N ILE A 104 9.65 1.34 11.99
CA ILE A 104 9.01 0.05 12.19
C ILE A 104 7.78 0.23 13.09
N ALA A 105 6.65 -0.28 12.63
CA ALA A 105 5.40 -0.35 13.36
C ALA A 105 4.86 -1.79 13.35
N LYS A 106 3.73 -1.99 14.02
CA LYS A 106 2.96 -3.24 13.99
C LYS A 106 1.51 -2.95 13.65
N VAL A 107 0.85 -3.91 13.02
CA VAL A 107 -0.60 -3.87 12.86
C VAL A 107 -1.25 -4.05 14.23
N GLY A 108 -1.83 -2.97 14.75
CA GLY A 108 -2.45 -2.96 16.08
C GLY A 108 -3.96 -3.06 16.05
N ARG A 109 -4.61 -2.67 14.95
CA ARG A 109 -6.07 -2.77 14.74
C ARG A 109 -6.38 -2.92 13.25
N LYS A 110 -7.48 -3.61 12.96
CA LYS A 110 -8.02 -3.80 11.60
C LYS A 110 -9.51 -3.52 11.63
N GLU A 111 -10.04 -2.86 10.60
CA GLU A 111 -11.44 -2.48 10.54
C GLU A 111 -11.98 -2.58 9.11
N GLU A 112 -13.18 -3.13 8.96
CA GLU A 112 -13.90 -3.20 7.69
C GLU A 112 -14.82 -1.99 7.56
N TRP A 113 -14.76 -1.31 6.42
CA TRP A 113 -15.57 -0.14 6.11
C TRP A 113 -15.59 0.86 7.29
N PRO A 114 -14.41 1.34 7.72
CA PRO A 114 -14.32 2.23 8.87
C PRO A 114 -15.04 3.54 8.62
N SER A 115 -15.58 4.14 9.66
CA SER A 115 -16.01 5.52 9.63
C SER A 115 -14.80 6.46 9.60
N TRP A 116 -15.00 7.68 9.17
CA TRP A 116 -13.95 8.71 9.13
C TRP A 116 -14.33 9.94 9.92
N THR A 117 -13.46 10.32 10.83
CA THR A 117 -13.50 11.60 11.52
C THR A 117 -12.22 12.35 11.15
N PRO A 118 -12.31 13.47 10.40
CA PRO A 118 -11.14 14.24 10.03
C PRO A 118 -10.44 14.82 11.26
N THR A 119 -9.11 14.83 11.22
CA THR A 119 -8.31 15.48 12.26
C THR A 119 -8.56 16.99 12.28
N ALA A 120 -8.22 17.65 13.39
CA ALA A 120 -8.33 19.10 13.48
C ALA A 120 -7.52 19.81 12.37
N ASP A 121 -6.37 19.24 11.97
CA ASP A 121 -5.56 19.78 10.90
C ASP A 121 -6.25 19.69 9.54
N ILE A 122 -6.83 18.53 9.19
CA ILE A 122 -7.61 18.37 7.95
C ILE A 122 -8.78 19.36 7.91
N LYS A 123 -9.50 19.54 9.02
CA LYS A 123 -10.61 20.52 9.12
C LYS A 123 -10.17 21.97 8.94
N ARG A 124 -8.93 22.32 9.32
CA ARG A 124 -8.40 23.67 9.09
C ARG A 124 -8.05 23.92 7.62
N ARG A 125 -7.64 22.86 6.90
CA ARG A 125 -7.17 22.99 5.52
C ARG A 125 -8.24 22.73 4.48
N LEU A 126 -9.27 21.95 4.82
CA LEU A 126 -10.30 21.49 3.89
C LEU A 126 -11.70 21.68 4.49
N ASP A 127 -12.63 22.09 3.66
CA ASP A 127 -14.05 22.07 4.00
C ASP A 127 -14.58 20.63 3.87
N VAL A 128 -14.61 19.92 5.00
CA VAL A 128 -15.00 18.51 5.07
C VAL A 128 -16.02 18.27 6.17
N PRO A 129 -16.90 17.28 6.04
CA PRO A 129 -17.85 16.90 7.10
C PRO A 129 -17.12 16.54 8.39
N ASN A 130 -17.75 16.80 9.53
CA ASN A 130 -17.22 16.40 10.85
C ASN A 130 -17.12 14.88 11.04
N PHE A 131 -17.93 14.11 10.30
CA PHE A 131 -17.99 12.67 10.36
C PHE A 131 -18.54 12.11 9.05
N VAL A 132 -17.99 10.99 8.58
CA VAL A 132 -18.48 10.23 7.42
C VAL A 132 -18.63 8.76 7.83
N GLU A 133 -19.83 8.20 7.67
CA GLU A 133 -20.08 6.79 7.93
C GLU A 133 -19.27 5.89 6.99
N GLY A 134 -19.03 4.64 7.42
CA GLY A 134 -18.34 3.64 6.62
C GLY A 134 -19.12 3.25 5.36
N GLY A 135 -18.52 3.43 4.21
CA GLY A 135 -19.14 3.16 2.91
C GLY A 135 -18.24 3.53 1.73
N ALA A 136 -18.74 3.30 0.51
CA ALA A 136 -17.95 3.51 -0.70
C ALA A 136 -17.58 4.98 -0.98
N HIS A 137 -18.32 5.94 -0.43
CA HIS A 137 -18.05 7.38 -0.50
C HIS A 137 -17.07 7.88 0.56
N ASN A 138 -16.76 7.03 1.56
CA ASN A 138 -15.87 7.38 2.66
C ASN A 138 -14.40 7.38 2.19
N PRO A 139 -13.61 8.41 2.51
CA PRO A 139 -12.19 8.47 2.10
C PRO A 139 -11.31 7.35 2.69
N MET A 140 -11.75 6.68 3.78
CA MET A 140 -11.06 5.51 4.33
C MET A 140 -11.27 4.23 3.49
N GLY A 141 -12.25 4.22 2.59
CA GLY A 141 -12.55 3.09 1.73
C GLY A 141 -12.95 1.81 2.48
N ALA A 142 -12.68 0.67 1.84
CA ALA A 142 -13.20 -0.63 2.26
C ALA A 142 -12.56 -1.20 3.54
N ARG A 143 -11.31 -0.86 3.83
CA ARG A 143 -10.53 -1.40 4.97
C ARG A 143 -9.62 -0.34 5.56
N GLY A 144 -9.42 -0.42 6.88
CA GLY A 144 -8.40 0.32 7.61
C GLY A 144 -7.47 -0.64 8.37
N ILE A 145 -6.17 -0.47 8.20
CA ILE A 145 -5.11 -1.17 8.93
C ILE A 145 -4.35 -0.11 9.72
N TYR A 146 -4.47 -0.16 11.04
CA TYR A 146 -3.98 0.85 11.96
C TYR A 146 -2.61 0.45 12.50
N LEU A 147 -1.65 1.37 12.42
CA LEU A 147 -0.26 1.11 12.76
C LEU A 147 0.07 1.60 14.16
N TYR A 148 0.72 0.73 14.95
CA TYR A 148 1.08 0.99 16.32
C TYR A 148 2.59 0.85 16.51
N GLN A 149 3.17 1.72 17.34
CA GLN A 149 4.55 1.65 17.77
C GLN A 149 4.60 1.70 19.30
N ALA A 150 5.32 0.79 19.95
CA ALA A 150 5.37 0.68 21.40
C ALA A 150 3.97 0.71 22.08
N ASN A 151 2.99 0.03 21.50
CA ASN A 151 1.59 -0.04 21.90
C ASN A 151 0.81 1.29 21.83
N LYS A 152 1.39 2.32 21.20
CA LYS A 152 0.71 3.60 20.92
C LYS A 152 0.26 3.66 19.47
N ASP A 153 -0.93 4.18 19.24
CA ASP A 153 -1.42 4.48 17.89
C ASP A 153 -0.55 5.58 17.27
N THR A 154 0.04 5.28 16.12
CA THR A 154 0.91 6.23 15.40
C THR A 154 0.11 7.27 14.61
N LEU A 155 -1.21 7.13 14.54
CA LEU A 155 -2.11 7.86 13.65
C LEU A 155 -1.86 7.59 12.15
N PHE A 156 -0.85 6.79 11.79
CA PHE A 156 -0.67 6.33 10.41
C PHE A 156 -1.54 5.10 10.12
N ARG A 157 -2.06 5.07 8.92
CA ARG A 157 -2.99 4.04 8.43
C ARG A 157 -2.59 3.57 7.04
N ILE A 158 -2.85 2.30 6.77
CA ILE A 158 -2.96 1.77 5.41
C ILE A 158 -4.44 1.53 5.19
N HIS A 159 -5.05 2.16 4.18
CA HIS A 159 -6.50 2.09 4.00
C HIS A 159 -6.91 2.15 2.52
N GLY A 160 -8.18 1.89 2.24
CA GLY A 160 -8.76 2.06 0.92
C GLY A 160 -8.89 3.53 0.50
N THR A 161 -9.51 3.76 -0.65
CA THR A 161 -9.77 5.13 -1.12
C THR A 161 -11.07 5.20 -1.93
N ASN A 162 -11.69 6.37 -1.93
CA ASN A 162 -12.74 6.74 -2.87
C ASN A 162 -12.19 7.55 -4.06
N GLN A 163 -10.87 7.64 -4.21
CA GLN A 163 -10.15 8.36 -5.26
C GLN A 163 -9.06 7.48 -5.90
N PRO A 164 -9.42 6.33 -6.51
CA PRO A 164 -8.44 5.36 -7.02
C PRO A 164 -7.62 5.89 -8.21
N GLU A 165 -8.06 6.95 -8.89
CA GLU A 165 -7.37 7.59 -10.01
C GLU A 165 -6.00 8.18 -9.64
N TYR A 166 -5.74 8.39 -8.35
CA TYR A 166 -4.48 8.94 -7.85
C TYR A 166 -3.45 7.87 -7.44
N ILE A 167 -3.72 6.59 -7.69
CA ILE A 167 -2.72 5.53 -7.41
C ILE A 167 -1.41 5.82 -8.17
N GLY A 168 -0.29 5.75 -7.46
CA GLY A 168 1.04 6.09 -7.98
C GLY A 168 1.45 7.55 -7.75
N GLN A 169 0.62 8.35 -7.08
CA GLN A 169 0.89 9.76 -6.81
C GLN A 169 1.18 10.04 -5.33
N ALA A 170 1.80 11.20 -5.06
CA ALA A 170 2.04 11.72 -3.73
C ALA A 170 1.18 12.99 -3.54
N ILE A 171 -0.04 12.84 -3.02
CA ILE A 171 -1.03 13.93 -2.97
C ILE A 171 -1.87 13.97 -1.70
N SER A 172 -1.60 13.11 -0.71
CA SER A 172 -2.45 13.05 0.47
C SER A 172 -1.77 13.56 1.72
N SER A 173 -2.58 13.89 2.74
CA SER A 173 -2.12 14.30 4.06
C SER A 173 -1.90 13.09 4.97
N GLY A 174 -0.82 12.33 4.81
CA GLY A 174 -0.30 11.46 5.87
C GLY A 174 -0.50 9.95 5.74
N CYS A 175 -1.58 9.42 5.19
CA CYS A 175 -1.83 7.97 5.15
C CYS A 175 -1.39 7.31 3.83
N ILE A 176 -1.21 6.00 3.86
CA ILE A 176 -0.99 5.17 2.68
C ILE A 176 -2.35 4.69 2.17
N ARG A 177 -2.73 5.09 0.95
CA ARG A 177 -4.02 4.72 0.37
C ARG A 177 -3.83 3.71 -0.76
N MET A 178 -4.73 2.74 -0.82
CA MET A 178 -4.77 1.67 -1.82
C MET A 178 -6.12 1.71 -2.56
N THR A 179 -6.23 1.06 -3.72
CA THR A 179 -7.55 0.75 -4.24
C THR A 179 -8.34 -0.07 -3.22
N ASN A 180 -9.66 -0.03 -3.28
CA ASN A 180 -10.48 -0.81 -2.35
C ASN A 180 -10.29 -2.31 -2.55
N GLU A 181 -10.09 -2.75 -3.78
CA GLU A 181 -9.79 -4.13 -4.14
C GLU A 181 -8.47 -4.61 -3.54
N ASP A 182 -7.44 -3.80 -3.63
CA ASP A 182 -6.11 -4.15 -3.14
C ASP A 182 -6.02 -4.12 -1.61
N VAL A 183 -6.68 -3.16 -0.96
CA VAL A 183 -6.68 -3.13 0.50
C VAL A 183 -7.50 -4.29 1.09
N ILE A 184 -8.55 -4.77 0.41
CA ILE A 184 -9.28 -5.99 0.82
C ILE A 184 -8.36 -7.20 0.72
N ASP A 185 -7.61 -7.35 -0.38
CA ASP A 185 -6.64 -8.46 -0.54
C ASP A 185 -5.57 -8.42 0.54
N LEU A 186 -4.93 -7.25 0.77
CA LEU A 186 -3.93 -7.08 1.81
C LEU A 186 -4.48 -7.37 3.21
N PHE A 187 -5.67 -6.83 3.51
CA PHE A 187 -6.33 -7.01 4.80
C PHE A 187 -6.59 -8.49 5.13
N ASN A 188 -6.99 -9.29 4.14
CA ASN A 188 -7.25 -10.72 4.33
C ASN A 188 -5.96 -11.51 4.59
N ARG A 189 -4.80 -11.05 4.13
CA ARG A 189 -3.49 -11.68 4.34
C ARG A 189 -2.84 -11.29 5.66
N VAL A 190 -2.99 -10.03 6.05
CA VAL A 190 -2.29 -9.43 7.20
C VAL A 190 -2.89 -9.87 8.52
N LYS A 191 -2.03 -10.24 9.48
CA LYS A 191 -2.40 -10.63 10.84
C LYS A 191 -2.19 -9.46 11.80
N MET A 192 -2.92 -9.49 12.92
CA MET A 192 -2.61 -8.62 14.06
C MET A 192 -1.17 -8.87 14.51
N GLY A 193 -0.43 -7.81 14.81
CA GLY A 193 0.99 -7.89 15.16
C GLY A 193 1.96 -8.02 13.98
N SER A 194 1.48 -8.16 12.72
CA SER A 194 2.36 -8.13 11.54
C SER A 194 3.26 -6.90 11.56
N ILE A 195 4.54 -7.09 11.23
CA ILE A 195 5.52 -6.01 11.17
C ILE A 195 5.25 -5.16 9.92
N VAL A 196 5.33 -3.85 10.09
CA VAL A 196 5.23 -2.86 9.01
C VAL A 196 6.50 -2.03 9.03
N VAL A 197 7.25 -2.05 7.94
CA VAL A 197 8.46 -1.25 7.74
C VAL A 197 8.13 -0.16 6.73
N VAL A 198 8.24 1.10 7.12
CA VAL A 198 8.20 2.23 6.19
C VAL A 198 9.63 2.66 5.94
N LEU A 199 10.06 2.61 4.69
CA LEU A 199 11.45 2.89 4.29
C LEU A 199 11.76 4.38 4.44
N ALA A 200 12.98 4.68 4.84
CA ALA A 200 13.47 6.06 4.80
C ALA A 200 13.53 6.57 3.35
N PRO A 201 13.23 7.85 3.10
CA PRO A 201 13.40 8.47 1.80
C PRO A 201 14.82 8.33 1.27
N ARG A 202 14.97 8.18 -0.05
CA ARG A 202 16.28 8.00 -0.71
C ARG A 202 17.02 9.31 -0.97
N SER A 203 16.33 10.44 -1.00
CA SER A 203 16.93 11.76 -1.19
C SER A 203 17.58 12.24 0.12
N GLY A 204 18.79 12.82 0.02
CA GLY A 204 19.61 13.22 1.17
C GLY A 204 19.03 14.31 2.08
N ASP A 205 17.89 14.88 1.76
CA ASP A 205 17.07 15.70 2.66
C ASP A 205 16.13 14.78 3.46
N SER A 206 16.72 13.95 4.34
CA SER A 206 15.92 13.20 5.31
C SER A 206 15.20 14.19 6.23
N PRO A 207 13.86 14.28 6.22
CA PRO A 207 13.16 14.94 7.30
C PRO A 207 13.61 14.28 8.60
N SER A 208 13.97 15.06 9.60
CA SER A 208 14.32 14.55 10.92
C SER A 208 13.21 13.59 11.34
N ASN A 209 13.56 12.32 11.63
CA ASN A 209 12.61 11.35 12.18
C ASN A 209 11.90 12.03 13.35
N PRO A 210 10.62 12.34 13.29
CA PRO A 210 9.93 12.88 14.45
C PRO A 210 10.00 11.76 15.49
N GLN A 211 10.96 11.88 16.39
CA GLN A 211 10.95 11.08 17.61
C GLN A 211 9.52 11.12 18.10
N VAL A 212 8.96 9.92 18.35
CA VAL A 212 7.63 9.72 18.92
C VAL A 212 7.27 10.95 19.73
N ALA A 213 6.31 11.74 19.24
CA ALA A 213 5.87 12.94 19.95
C ALA A 213 5.53 12.50 21.35
N THR A 214 6.39 12.83 22.29
CA THR A 214 6.16 12.56 23.71
C THR A 214 4.86 13.25 24.04
N ALA A 215 3.98 12.54 24.74
CA ALA A 215 2.70 13.07 25.21
C ALA A 215 2.94 14.44 25.89
N GLY A 216 2.65 15.54 25.19
CA GLY A 216 2.96 16.90 25.62
C GLY A 216 3.12 17.90 24.49
N ASP A 217 3.08 17.51 23.22
CA ASP A 217 3.06 18.48 22.11
C ASP A 217 1.65 19.09 21.99
N PRO A 218 1.48 20.40 22.32
CA PRO A 218 0.18 21.06 22.29
C PRO A 218 -0.44 21.14 20.88
N ARG A 219 0.26 20.67 19.85
CA ARG A 219 -0.22 20.62 18.46
C ARG A 219 -0.99 19.32 18.13
N LEU A 220 -1.12 18.40 19.12
CA LEU A 220 -1.80 17.12 18.96
C LEU A 220 -3.08 16.99 19.80
N ASN A 221 -3.57 18.07 20.41
CA ASN A 221 -4.88 18.14 21.07
C ASN A 221 -5.91 18.81 20.17
#